data_fc1c80e7119adf6a0f045507d154aa2b
#
_entry.id   fc1c80e7119adf6a0f045507d154aa2b
#
_cell.length_a   1.000
_cell.length_b   1.000
_cell.length_c   1.000
_cell.angle_alpha   90.00
_cell.angle_beta   90.00
_cell.angle_gamma   90.00
#
_symmetry.space_group_name_H-M   'P 1'
#
loop_
_entity.id
_entity.type
_entity.pdbx_description
1 polymer ?
#
loop_
_entity_poly.entity_id
_entity_poly.type
_entity_poly.pdbx_seq_one_letter_code
_entity_poly.pdbx_strand_id
1 'polypeptide(L)'
;MLRRLCLALLVAGLISACADEPEEEIVTPPTNTSARRPGPIPAPPDVAAIPADATITASGLAWKIIKPGTGTLKPTASSQVLAHYTGWTTDGQMFDSSVVNGEPLDIPLRRLIPGWIEGIQLMVVGEKRRMWIPSKLAYDNAPGSPQGMLVFDIELLDFK
;
A
#
# COMPACT_ATOMS: atom_id res chain seq x y z
N MET A 1 -40.04 1.57 79.41
CA MET A 1 -41.40 0.97 79.32
C MET A 1 -41.38 0.13 78.07
N LEU A 2 -41.22 -1.11 78.19
CA LEU A 2 -42.19 -2.16 78.36
C LEU A 2 -42.66 -2.73 77.02
N ARG A 3 -42.15 -3.89 76.75
CA ARG A 3 -42.88 -5.17 76.51
C ARG A 3 -43.39 -5.35 75.07
N ARG A 4 -43.34 -6.44 74.43
CA ARG A 4 -43.14 -7.90 74.62
C ARG A 4 -43.19 -8.50 73.21
N LEU A 5 -42.34 -9.41 72.77
CA LEU A 5 -42.46 -10.86 72.89
C LEU A 5 -43.62 -11.49 72.10
N CYS A 6 -43.31 -12.30 71.11
CA CYS A 6 -43.82 -13.64 70.78
C CYS A 6 -43.41 -13.95 69.33
N LEU A 7 -42.54 -14.88 69.06
CA LEU A 7 -42.50 -16.35 69.13
C LEU A 7 -43.56 -17.03 68.25
N ALA A 8 -43.13 -17.73 67.26
CA ALA A 8 -43.46 -19.09 66.81
C ALA A 8 -43.22 -19.23 65.32
N LEU A 9 -42.32 -20.01 64.90
CA LEU A 9 -42.22 -21.46 64.68
C LEU A 9 -42.83 -21.96 63.37
N LEU A 10 -41.90 -22.57 62.55
CA LEU A 10 -42.05 -23.77 61.69
C LEU A 10 -42.88 -23.61 60.40
N VAL A 11 -42.40 -24.04 59.25
CA VAL A 11 -42.05 -25.38 58.78
C VAL A 11 -41.46 -25.32 57.37
N ALA A 12 -40.53 -26.17 57.15
CA ALA A 12 -39.95 -26.71 55.96
C ALA A 12 -40.74 -26.70 54.61
N GLY A 13 -40.03 -26.45 53.56
CA GLY A 13 -40.41 -26.78 52.20
C GLY A 13 -39.21 -26.66 51.27
N LEU A 14 -38.49 -27.75 51.10
CA LEU A 14 -37.56 -27.92 49.99
C LEU A 14 -38.35 -27.92 48.70
N ILE A 15 -38.01 -27.00 47.78
CA ILE A 15 -38.11 -27.30 46.36
C ILE A 15 -36.91 -26.66 45.70
N SER A 16 -35.98 -27.51 45.26
CA SER A 16 -34.94 -27.27 44.32
C SER A 16 -35.59 -26.93 42.98
N ALA A 17 -35.38 -25.74 42.49
CA ALA A 17 -35.62 -25.43 41.09
C ALA A 17 -34.35 -24.69 40.60
N CYS A 18 -33.49 -25.44 39.91
CA CYS A 18 -32.51 -24.86 39.01
C CYS A 18 -33.26 -24.04 37.98
N ALA A 19 -33.15 -22.73 38.07
CA ALA A 19 -33.44 -21.86 36.95
C ALA A 19 -32.11 -21.68 36.20
N ASP A 20 -32.05 -22.36 35.06
CA ASP A 20 -31.13 -22.13 33.99
C ASP A 20 -31.38 -20.67 33.52
N GLU A 21 -30.54 -19.76 33.92
CA GLU A 21 -30.50 -18.45 33.27
C GLU A 21 -29.76 -18.63 31.94
N PRO A 22 -30.37 -18.28 30.79
CA PRO A 22 -29.63 -18.26 29.56
C PRO A 22 -28.56 -17.16 29.66
N GLU A 23 -27.29 -17.56 29.59
CA GLU A 23 -26.18 -16.62 29.32
C GLU A 23 -26.56 -15.82 28.07
N GLU A 24 -26.85 -14.53 28.25
CA GLU A 24 -26.90 -13.60 27.14
C GLU A 24 -25.49 -13.59 26.55
N GLU A 25 -25.34 -14.32 25.44
CA GLU A 25 -24.20 -14.21 24.54
C GLU A 25 -24.12 -12.74 24.12
N ILE A 26 -23.16 -12.02 24.73
CA ILE A 26 -22.83 -10.66 24.32
C ILE A 26 -22.33 -10.77 22.88
N VAL A 27 -23.27 -10.60 21.95
CA VAL A 27 -22.95 -10.41 20.53
C VAL A 27 -22.17 -9.10 20.45
N THR A 28 -20.84 -9.21 20.55
CA THR A 28 -19.97 -8.09 20.22
C THR A 28 -20.29 -7.70 18.78
N PRO A 29 -20.67 -6.43 18.52
CA PRO A 29 -20.92 -5.99 17.16
C PRO A 29 -19.67 -6.28 16.33
N PRO A 30 -19.80 -6.69 15.05
CA PRO A 30 -18.66 -6.95 14.21
C PRO A 30 -17.77 -5.70 14.25
N THR A 31 -16.58 -5.87 14.75
CA THR A 31 -15.56 -4.84 14.72
C THR A 31 -15.46 -4.39 13.28
N ASN A 32 -15.95 -3.20 12.99
CA ASN A 32 -15.84 -2.59 11.68
C ASN A 32 -14.34 -2.55 11.35
N THR A 33 -13.90 -3.58 10.63
CA THR A 33 -12.57 -3.59 10.01
C THR A 33 -12.66 -2.57 8.88
N SER A 34 -12.68 -1.29 9.26
CA SER A 34 -12.31 -0.22 8.36
C SER A 34 -10.98 -0.65 7.77
N ALA A 35 -10.98 -0.97 6.48
CA ALA A 35 -9.81 -1.48 5.78
C ALA A 35 -8.67 -0.50 6.06
N ARG A 36 -7.81 -0.86 7.02
CA ARG A 36 -6.64 -0.07 7.39
C ARG A 36 -5.82 0.05 6.13
N ARG A 37 -5.66 1.27 5.62
CA ARG A 37 -4.77 1.50 4.48
C ARG A 37 -3.45 0.78 4.77
N PRO A 38 -2.91 0.01 3.82
CA PRO A 38 -1.62 -0.62 4.00
C PRO A 38 -0.61 0.41 4.50
N GLY A 39 0.22 0.06 5.46
CA GLY A 39 1.31 0.92 5.90
C GLY A 39 2.33 1.16 4.78
N PRO A 40 3.35 1.99 5.01
CA PRO A 40 4.39 2.24 4.01
C PRO A 40 5.04 0.92 3.56
N ILE A 41 5.23 0.79 2.24
CA ILE A 41 5.89 -0.38 1.65
C ILE A 41 7.39 -0.26 1.92
N PRO A 42 8.03 -1.28 2.51
CA PRO A 42 9.47 -1.27 2.76
C PRO A 42 10.26 -1.07 1.45
N ALA A 43 11.33 -0.30 1.54
CA ALA A 43 12.22 -0.11 0.41
C ALA A 43 12.91 -1.43 0.02
N PRO A 44 13.18 -1.63 -1.27
CA PRO A 44 13.95 -2.77 -1.72
C PRO A 44 15.43 -2.69 -1.27
N PRO A 45 16.14 -3.82 -1.18
CA PRO A 45 17.51 -3.85 -0.67
C PRO A 45 18.50 -3.09 -1.55
N ASP A 46 18.19 -2.89 -2.81
CA ASP A 46 18.99 -2.16 -3.81
C ASP A 46 18.56 -0.70 -4.02
N VAL A 47 17.79 -0.12 -3.07
CA VAL A 47 17.29 1.26 -3.16
C VAL A 47 18.42 2.29 -3.10
N ALA A 48 19.50 2.01 -2.36
CA ALA A 48 20.57 2.97 -2.10
C ALA A 48 21.47 3.25 -3.31
N ALA A 49 21.57 2.30 -4.25
CA ALA A 49 22.46 2.41 -5.41
C ALA A 49 21.97 1.55 -6.58
N ILE A 50 22.34 1.94 -7.79
CA ILE A 50 22.07 1.16 -9.00
C ILE A 50 22.85 -0.16 -8.94
N PRO A 51 22.19 -1.32 -9.02
CA PRO A 51 22.87 -2.62 -8.99
C PRO A 51 23.64 -2.85 -10.30
N ALA A 52 24.69 -3.66 -10.22
CA ALA A 52 25.56 -3.94 -11.37
C ALA A 52 24.87 -4.66 -12.54
N ASP A 53 23.75 -5.33 -12.27
CA ASP A 53 22.92 -6.04 -13.25
C ASP A 53 21.77 -5.19 -13.83
N ALA A 54 21.69 -3.89 -13.48
CA ALA A 54 20.75 -2.99 -14.08
C ALA A 54 21.18 -2.57 -15.49
N THR A 55 20.21 -2.40 -16.38
CA THR A 55 20.44 -1.76 -17.69
C THR A 55 20.43 -0.26 -17.53
N ILE A 56 21.42 0.43 -18.09
CA ILE A 56 21.52 1.89 -18.05
C ILE A 56 21.36 2.44 -19.45
N THR A 57 20.50 3.43 -19.63
CA THR A 57 20.30 4.13 -20.89
C THR A 57 21.30 5.29 -21.07
N ALA A 58 21.36 5.85 -22.27
CA ALA A 58 22.24 7.00 -22.55
C ALA A 58 21.91 8.26 -21.73
N SER A 59 20.66 8.41 -21.27
CA SER A 59 20.24 9.51 -20.40
C SER A 59 20.68 9.32 -18.93
N GLY A 60 21.13 8.12 -18.57
CA GLY A 60 21.47 7.74 -17.20
C GLY A 60 20.32 7.10 -16.42
N LEU A 61 19.14 6.89 -17.03
CA LEU A 61 18.08 6.10 -16.42
C LEU A 61 18.57 4.66 -16.29
N ALA A 62 18.53 4.12 -15.07
CA ALA A 62 18.81 2.70 -14.83
C ALA A 62 17.50 1.94 -14.53
N TRP A 63 17.44 0.69 -14.97
CA TRP A 63 16.25 -0.13 -14.74
C TRP A 63 16.55 -1.63 -14.72
N LYS A 64 15.63 -2.38 -14.08
CA LYS A 64 15.65 -3.83 -14.01
C LYS A 64 14.21 -4.37 -14.04
N ILE A 65 13.98 -5.43 -14.83
CA ILE A 65 12.69 -6.10 -14.84
C ILE A 65 12.56 -6.94 -13.56
N ILE A 66 11.50 -6.70 -12.80
CA ILE A 66 11.12 -7.48 -11.61
C ILE A 66 10.19 -8.63 -12.01
N LYS A 67 9.23 -8.32 -12.89
CA LYS A 67 8.26 -9.27 -13.43
C LYS A 67 8.11 -8.99 -14.91
N PRO A 68 8.33 -9.97 -15.78
CA PRO A 68 8.10 -9.78 -17.21
C PRO A 68 6.61 -9.58 -17.49
N GLY A 69 6.32 -8.73 -18.46
CA GLY A 69 4.97 -8.52 -18.96
C GLY A 69 4.56 -9.55 -20.01
N THR A 70 3.27 -9.54 -20.36
CA THR A 70 2.68 -10.42 -21.38
C THR A 70 2.28 -9.66 -22.63
N GLY A 71 2.27 -8.33 -22.59
CA GLY A 71 1.98 -7.48 -23.73
C GLY A 71 3.08 -7.53 -24.80
N THR A 72 2.73 -7.16 -26.02
CA THR A 72 3.69 -7.05 -27.14
C THR A 72 3.88 -5.62 -27.61
N LEU A 73 2.91 -4.75 -27.31
CA LEU A 73 2.95 -3.33 -27.67
C LEU A 73 3.50 -2.51 -26.51
N LYS A 74 4.12 -1.39 -26.85
CA LYS A 74 4.68 -0.43 -25.91
C LYS A 74 3.95 0.90 -26.01
N PRO A 75 3.80 1.64 -24.88
CA PRO A 75 3.26 2.99 -24.92
C PRO A 75 4.16 3.93 -25.72
N THR A 76 3.57 5.01 -26.19
CA THR A 76 4.27 6.17 -26.74
C THR A 76 4.19 7.33 -25.74
N ALA A 77 4.96 8.39 -25.95
CA ALA A 77 4.92 9.57 -25.08
C ALA A 77 3.51 10.23 -25.03
N SER A 78 2.66 10.01 -26.02
CA SER A 78 1.28 10.52 -26.07
C SER A 78 0.25 9.61 -25.43
N SER A 79 0.62 8.38 -25.07
CA SER A 79 -0.29 7.41 -24.48
C SER A 79 -0.81 7.86 -23.11
N GLN A 80 -2.06 7.51 -22.83
CA GLN A 80 -2.62 7.48 -21.49
C GLN A 80 -2.19 6.17 -20.85
N VAL A 81 -1.56 6.19 -19.70
CA VAL A 81 -1.04 5.00 -19.01
C VAL A 81 -1.79 4.75 -17.71
N LEU A 82 -2.10 3.49 -17.45
CA LEU A 82 -2.63 3.01 -16.19
C LEU A 82 -1.54 2.19 -15.50
N ALA A 83 -1.09 2.61 -14.33
CA ALA A 83 0.02 1.97 -13.65
C ALA A 83 -0.11 1.99 -12.13
N HIS A 84 0.35 0.93 -11.49
CA HIS A 84 0.69 0.97 -10.08
C HIS A 84 2.16 1.32 -9.89
N TYR A 85 2.44 2.05 -8.81
CA TYR A 85 3.82 2.41 -8.48
C TYR A 85 4.03 2.56 -6.98
N THR A 86 5.28 2.46 -6.59
CA THR A 86 5.78 2.89 -5.28
C THR A 86 7.12 3.58 -5.49
N GLY A 87 7.31 4.72 -4.85
CA GLY A 87 8.52 5.53 -4.96
C GLY A 87 9.23 5.70 -3.62
N TRP A 88 10.57 5.58 -3.65
CA TRP A 88 11.45 5.76 -2.50
C TRP A 88 12.61 6.71 -2.84
N THR A 89 13.08 7.40 -1.83
CA THR A 89 14.39 8.04 -1.83
C THR A 89 15.48 7.01 -1.54
N THR A 90 16.74 7.34 -1.85
CA THR A 90 17.87 6.39 -1.71
C THR A 90 18.19 6.01 -0.26
N ASP A 91 17.68 6.73 0.71
CA ASP A 91 17.72 6.38 2.14
C ASP A 91 16.63 5.41 2.57
N GLY A 92 15.79 4.96 1.63
CA GLY A 92 14.74 3.97 1.84
C GLY A 92 13.40 4.54 2.32
N GLN A 93 13.23 5.85 2.37
CA GLN A 93 11.94 6.43 2.71
C GLN A 93 10.97 6.38 1.52
N MET A 94 9.82 5.73 1.73
CA MET A 94 8.72 5.80 0.76
C MET A 94 8.10 7.18 0.81
N PHE A 95 8.04 7.87 -0.34
CA PHE A 95 7.41 9.18 -0.42
C PHE A 95 6.04 9.15 -1.10
N ASP A 96 5.78 8.17 -1.96
CA ASP A 96 4.45 8.03 -2.61
C ASP A 96 4.22 6.59 -3.07
N SER A 97 2.93 6.16 -3.09
CA SER A 97 2.53 4.83 -3.55
C SER A 97 1.06 4.77 -3.92
N SER A 98 0.77 4.47 -5.17
CA SER A 98 -0.59 4.16 -5.64
C SER A 98 -1.13 2.86 -5.03
N VAL A 99 -0.25 1.92 -4.67
CA VAL A 99 -0.63 0.66 -4.02
C VAL A 99 -1.14 0.91 -2.61
N VAL A 100 -0.48 1.77 -1.85
CA VAL A 100 -0.94 2.19 -0.50
C VAL A 100 -2.22 3.01 -0.58
N ASN A 101 -2.33 3.85 -1.61
CA ASN A 101 -3.53 4.68 -1.84
C ASN A 101 -4.73 3.84 -2.32
N GLY A 102 -4.49 2.62 -2.84
CA GLY A 102 -5.52 1.69 -3.30
C GLY A 102 -6.06 1.97 -4.70
N GLU A 103 -5.48 2.94 -5.43
CA GLU A 103 -5.93 3.33 -6.76
C GLU A 103 -4.73 3.47 -7.72
N PRO A 104 -4.79 2.87 -8.92
CA PRO A 104 -3.75 3.05 -9.92
C PRO A 104 -3.73 4.47 -10.46
N LEU A 105 -2.57 4.91 -10.89
CA LEU A 105 -2.39 6.18 -11.59
C LEU A 105 -2.89 6.06 -13.03
N ASP A 106 -3.85 6.90 -13.44
CA ASP A 106 -4.35 6.99 -14.81
C ASP A 106 -4.07 8.41 -15.36
N ILE A 107 -3.03 8.57 -16.17
CA ILE A 107 -2.55 9.89 -16.61
C ILE A 107 -1.86 9.83 -18.00
N PRO A 108 -1.94 10.90 -18.79
CA PRO A 108 -1.12 11.04 -20.00
C PRO A 108 0.38 10.98 -19.66
N LEU A 109 1.13 10.09 -20.30
CA LEU A 109 2.55 9.84 -20.02
C LEU A 109 3.39 11.12 -20.10
N ARG A 110 3.10 12.01 -21.05
CA ARG A 110 3.79 13.29 -21.23
C ARG A 110 3.69 14.25 -20.03
N ARG A 111 2.82 13.99 -19.06
CA ARG A 111 2.66 14.82 -17.84
C ARG A 111 3.52 14.35 -16.67
N LEU A 112 4.25 13.27 -16.85
CA LEU A 112 5.11 12.68 -15.84
C LEU A 112 6.54 13.18 -15.95
N ILE A 113 7.37 12.84 -14.97
CA ILE A 113 8.80 13.18 -14.99
C ILE A 113 9.53 12.51 -16.17
N PRO A 114 10.61 13.12 -16.70
CA PRO A 114 11.31 12.59 -17.88
C PRO A 114 11.71 11.11 -17.78
N GLY A 115 12.17 10.67 -16.60
CA GLY A 115 12.55 9.27 -16.38
C GLY A 115 11.38 8.29 -16.52
N TRP A 116 10.18 8.70 -16.14
CA TRP A 116 8.96 7.88 -16.36
C TRP A 116 8.57 7.85 -17.83
N ILE A 117 8.62 9.03 -18.50
CA ILE A 117 8.32 9.11 -19.94
C ILE A 117 9.24 8.18 -20.72
N GLU A 118 10.53 8.17 -20.42
CA GLU A 118 11.50 7.28 -21.06
C GLU A 118 11.26 5.81 -20.67
N GLY A 119 11.22 5.54 -19.39
CA GLY A 119 11.18 4.17 -18.86
C GLY A 119 9.93 3.39 -19.20
N ILE A 120 8.75 4.02 -19.14
CA ILE A 120 7.47 3.36 -19.44
C ILE A 120 7.34 3.04 -20.93
N GLN A 121 7.90 3.85 -21.83
CA GLN A 121 7.94 3.53 -23.27
C GLN A 121 8.77 2.28 -23.60
N LEU A 122 9.60 1.82 -22.66
CA LEU A 122 10.35 0.57 -22.80
C LEU A 122 9.59 -0.65 -22.27
N MET A 123 8.50 -0.45 -21.51
CA MET A 123 7.70 -1.50 -20.86
C MET A 123 6.61 -2.04 -21.80
N VAL A 124 6.11 -3.22 -21.44
CA VAL A 124 4.90 -3.81 -22.02
C VAL A 124 3.86 -4.04 -20.93
N VAL A 125 2.59 -4.19 -21.28
CA VAL A 125 1.51 -4.45 -20.32
C VAL A 125 1.78 -5.70 -19.49
N GLY A 126 1.53 -5.60 -18.19
CA GLY A 126 1.78 -6.65 -17.19
C GLY A 126 3.23 -6.69 -16.67
N GLU A 127 4.13 -5.88 -17.24
CA GLU A 127 5.51 -5.79 -16.76
C GLU A 127 5.60 -4.97 -15.47
N LYS A 128 6.40 -5.45 -14.50
CA LYS A 128 6.84 -4.68 -13.36
C LYS A 128 8.34 -4.43 -13.45
N ARG A 129 8.71 -3.17 -13.35
CA ARG A 129 10.09 -2.72 -13.52
C ARG A 129 10.50 -1.84 -12.34
N ARG A 130 11.74 -2.02 -11.86
CA ARG A 130 12.39 -1.07 -10.96
C ARG A 130 13.21 -0.12 -11.78
N MET A 131 13.10 1.17 -11.46
CA MET A 131 13.81 2.24 -12.11
C MET A 131 14.55 3.08 -11.08
N TRP A 132 15.82 3.36 -11.33
CA TRP A 132 16.64 4.34 -10.61
C TRP A 132 16.74 5.57 -11.49
N ILE A 133 16.08 6.64 -11.10
CA ILE A 133 15.90 7.85 -11.90
C ILE A 133 16.80 8.94 -11.33
N PRO A 134 17.85 9.34 -12.06
CA PRO A 134 18.70 10.45 -11.64
C PRO A 134 17.88 11.73 -11.44
N SER A 135 18.33 12.59 -10.53
CA SER A 135 17.66 13.86 -10.19
C SER A 135 17.22 14.67 -11.43
N LYS A 136 18.09 14.77 -12.44
CA LYS A 136 17.81 15.48 -13.71
C LYS A 136 16.65 14.91 -14.51
N LEU A 137 16.35 13.63 -14.35
CA LEU A 137 15.22 12.95 -14.99
C LEU A 137 14.01 12.81 -14.05
N ALA A 138 14.14 13.27 -12.82
CA ALA A 138 13.10 13.32 -11.79
C ALA A 138 12.62 14.78 -11.61
N TYR A 139 12.82 15.33 -10.42
CA TYR A 139 12.39 16.69 -10.08
C TYR A 139 13.52 17.74 -10.10
N ASP A 140 14.72 17.34 -10.50
CA ASP A 140 15.93 18.20 -10.58
C ASP A 140 16.17 19.02 -9.28
N ASN A 141 15.91 18.37 -8.13
CA ASN A 141 16.01 18.97 -6.80
C ASN A 141 15.12 20.22 -6.60
N ALA A 142 13.98 20.29 -7.28
CA ALA A 142 13.02 21.37 -7.10
C ALA A 142 12.57 21.46 -5.62
N PRO A 143 12.45 22.65 -5.03
CA PRO A 143 12.02 22.82 -3.65
C PRO A 143 10.64 22.17 -3.40
N GLY A 144 10.51 21.42 -2.30
CA GLY A 144 9.28 20.74 -1.92
C GLY A 144 9.06 19.39 -2.61
N SER A 145 9.95 18.97 -3.49
CA SER A 145 9.95 17.65 -4.13
C SER A 145 10.98 16.71 -3.49
N PRO A 146 10.83 15.38 -3.65
CA PRO A 146 11.86 14.43 -3.26
C PRO A 146 13.18 14.76 -3.97
N GLN A 147 14.28 14.71 -3.22
CA GLN A 147 15.59 15.15 -3.69
C GLN A 147 16.47 13.98 -4.15
N GLY A 148 17.41 14.27 -5.03
CA GLY A 148 18.41 13.30 -5.49
C GLY A 148 17.87 12.26 -6.48
N MET A 149 18.53 11.12 -6.52
CA MET A 149 18.09 9.96 -7.29
C MET A 149 16.86 9.34 -6.61
N LEU A 150 15.85 9.01 -7.40
CA LEU A 150 14.63 8.36 -6.93
C LEU A 150 14.54 6.95 -7.47
N VAL A 151 13.96 6.06 -6.66
CA VAL A 151 13.75 4.66 -7.03
C VAL A 151 12.26 4.40 -7.09
N PHE A 152 11.81 3.79 -8.18
CA PHE A 152 10.41 3.44 -8.38
C PHE A 152 10.26 1.99 -8.79
N ASP A 153 9.34 1.29 -8.17
CA ASP A 153 8.74 0.08 -8.73
C ASP A 153 7.47 0.48 -9.47
N ILE A 154 7.40 0.20 -10.76
CA ILE A 154 6.27 0.54 -11.63
C ILE A 154 5.74 -0.72 -12.28
N GLU A 155 4.45 -0.96 -12.18
CA GLU A 155 3.73 -2.03 -12.90
C GLU A 155 2.79 -1.38 -13.90
N LEU A 156 3.04 -1.62 -15.19
CA LEU A 156 2.19 -1.12 -16.27
C LEU A 156 0.99 -2.04 -16.43
N LEU A 157 -0.20 -1.54 -16.08
CA LEU A 157 -1.44 -2.31 -16.12
C LEU A 157 -2.10 -2.25 -17.49
N ASP A 158 -2.13 -1.05 -18.12
CA ASP A 158 -2.74 -0.82 -19.42
C ASP A 158 -2.26 0.52 -20.01
N PHE A 159 -2.53 0.75 -21.31
CA PHE A 159 -2.37 2.05 -21.96
C PHE A 159 -3.26 2.20 -23.20
N LYS A 160 -3.55 3.43 -23.60
CA LYS A 160 -4.31 3.79 -24.79
C LYS A 160 -3.79 5.06 -25.45
#